data_469e30664990c0bc8e8adb872e7a8f70
#
_entry.id   469e30664990c0bc8e8adb872e7a8f70
#
_cell.length_a   1.000
_cell.length_b   1.000
_cell.length_c   1.000
_cell.angle_alpha   90.00
_cell.angle_beta   90.00
_cell.angle_gamma   90.00
#
_symmetry.space_group_name_H-M   'P 1'
#
loop_
_entity.id
_entity.type
_entity.pdbx_description
1 polymer ?
#
loop_
_entity_poly.entity_id
_entity_poly.type
_entity_poly.pdbx_seq_one_letter_code
_entity_poly.pdbx_strand_id
1 'polypeptide(L)'
;NFDSGDASPQRYNFGFIASTDDHTARPGTGYKQYERRKMTFATGPKSKMWEYKYKAEDPNFPQLPNIEPGDSQPDIERVSSFVYPGGILAVHSEGRSKDQIWSALKNKNVYGTSGPRILLWFDLMNSPTGTKPMGSEITMSQNPQFTVRAAGSFKQKEGCPIESIDSLSAERLEYLCAGECYNPSDERHIIERIEVIKITPQMYAGENVNNLIQDVWQSFECPMKGEGCSITFTDESFESSARDASY
;
A
#
# COMPACT_ATOMS: atom_id res chain seq x y z
N ASN A 1 -25.71 3.51 -6.03
CA ASN A 1 -26.24 4.62 -5.25
C ASN A 1 -27.64 4.97 -5.74
N PHE A 2 -28.65 4.74 -4.91
CA PHE A 2 -30.04 5.07 -5.22
C PHE A 2 -30.34 6.59 -5.11
N ASP A 3 -29.48 7.33 -4.40
CA ASP A 3 -29.68 8.75 -4.11
C ASP A 3 -29.23 9.67 -5.24
N SER A 4 -28.65 9.11 -6.32
CA SER A 4 -28.24 9.87 -7.52
C SER A 4 -29.41 10.28 -8.43
N GLY A 5 -30.64 9.82 -8.15
CA GLY A 5 -31.80 10.07 -8.98
C GLY A 5 -31.86 9.25 -10.28
N ASP A 6 -30.94 8.34 -10.47
CA ASP A 6 -30.90 7.43 -11.64
C ASP A 6 -31.99 6.36 -11.53
N ALA A 7 -32.61 6.03 -12.66
CA ALA A 7 -33.63 4.99 -12.74
C ALA A 7 -33.06 3.57 -12.41
N SER A 8 -31.76 3.40 -12.48
CA SER A 8 -31.05 2.18 -12.11
C SER A 8 -29.84 2.56 -11.25
N PRO A 9 -29.79 2.11 -10.00
CA PRO A 9 -28.65 2.38 -9.14
C PRO A 9 -27.40 1.72 -9.71
N GLN A 10 -26.34 2.51 -9.85
CA GLN A 10 -25.06 2.01 -10.36
C GLN A 10 -24.09 1.77 -9.19
N ARG A 11 -23.41 0.66 -9.25
CA ARG A 11 -22.31 0.34 -8.38
C ARG A 11 -21.00 0.54 -9.13
N TYR A 12 -20.13 1.36 -8.56
CA TYR A 12 -18.79 1.48 -9.09
C TYR A 12 -17.94 0.29 -8.63
N ASN A 13 -17.41 -0.45 -9.59
CA ASN A 13 -16.51 -1.57 -9.36
C ASN A 13 -15.12 -1.20 -9.87
N PHE A 14 -14.32 -0.56 -9.02
CA PHE A 14 -12.97 -0.12 -9.34
C PHE A 14 -11.93 -0.84 -8.47
N GLY A 15 -10.69 -0.92 -8.96
CA GLY A 15 -9.54 -1.35 -8.18
C GLY A 15 -8.88 -0.18 -7.48
N PHE A 16 -8.10 -0.46 -6.46
CA PHE A 16 -7.35 0.54 -5.71
C PHE A 16 -5.91 0.63 -6.22
N ILE A 17 -5.43 1.86 -6.38
CA ILE A 17 -4.04 2.16 -6.67
C ILE A 17 -3.49 2.95 -5.49
N ALA A 18 -2.30 2.58 -5.03
CA ALA A 18 -1.61 3.27 -3.96
C ALA A 18 -0.22 3.73 -4.42
N SER A 19 0.21 4.87 -3.93
CA SER A 19 1.52 5.45 -4.23
C SER A 19 1.99 6.31 -3.07
N THR A 20 3.27 6.66 -3.07
CA THR A 20 3.86 7.61 -2.13
C THR A 20 3.47 9.07 -2.40
N ASP A 21 2.82 9.35 -3.53
CA ASP A 21 2.58 10.71 -4.06
C ASP A 21 3.88 11.48 -4.35
N ASP A 22 4.98 10.78 -4.53
CA ASP A 22 6.27 11.36 -4.88
C ASP A 22 6.27 11.82 -6.34
N HIS A 23 6.49 13.11 -6.55
CA HIS A 23 6.44 13.77 -7.86
C HIS A 23 7.76 13.66 -8.65
N THR A 24 8.72 12.90 -8.18
CA THR A 24 10.06 12.75 -8.81
C THR A 24 10.17 11.51 -9.70
N ALA A 25 9.07 10.82 -9.99
CA ALA A 25 9.03 9.54 -10.70
C ALA A 25 9.86 8.42 -10.01
N ARG A 26 9.99 8.49 -8.70
CA ARG A 26 10.70 7.49 -7.87
C ARG A 26 9.72 6.78 -6.93
N PRO A 27 8.83 5.92 -7.44
CA PRO A 27 7.85 5.24 -6.61
C PRO A 27 8.54 4.35 -5.58
N GLY A 28 7.98 4.30 -4.38
CA GLY A 28 8.48 3.45 -3.32
C GLY A 28 9.74 3.98 -2.61
N THR A 29 10.12 5.24 -2.79
CA THR A 29 11.07 5.91 -1.89
C THR A 29 10.48 5.98 -0.49
N GLY A 30 11.25 6.35 0.53
CA GLY A 30 10.73 6.34 1.92
C GLY A 30 10.66 4.94 2.55
N TYR A 31 11.38 3.98 2.03
CA TYR A 31 11.53 2.62 2.60
C TYR A 31 12.30 2.62 3.93
N LYS A 32 12.88 3.73 4.30
CA LYS A 32 13.70 3.88 5.50
C LYS A 32 12.88 3.70 6.76
N GLN A 33 13.48 3.08 7.75
CA GLN A 33 12.90 2.88 9.08
C GLN A 33 13.07 4.13 9.96
N TYR A 34 14.15 4.87 9.73
CA TYR A 34 14.58 5.99 10.52
C TYR A 34 13.65 7.19 10.36
N GLU A 35 13.09 7.68 11.48
CA GLU A 35 12.23 8.87 11.58
C GLU A 35 10.99 8.92 10.66
N ARG A 36 10.76 7.90 9.86
CA ARG A 36 9.74 7.88 8.80
C ARG A 36 8.33 8.23 9.28
N ARG A 37 7.93 7.77 10.47
CA ARG A 37 6.60 8.06 11.03
C ARG A 37 6.50 9.44 11.69
N LYS A 38 7.60 10.10 11.91
CA LYS A 38 7.68 11.38 12.62
C LYS A 38 7.84 12.56 11.68
N MET A 39 8.22 12.30 10.44
CA MET A 39 8.35 13.29 9.40
C MET A 39 7.55 12.84 8.19
N THR A 40 6.58 13.66 7.79
CA THR A 40 5.80 13.47 6.58
C THR A 40 5.79 14.78 5.80
N PHE A 41 5.42 14.72 4.52
CA PHE A 41 5.27 15.94 3.74
C PHE A 41 4.27 16.92 4.40
N ALA A 42 3.21 16.40 5.01
CA ALA A 42 2.21 17.21 5.69
C ALA A 42 2.69 17.80 7.03
N THR A 43 3.52 17.08 7.79
CA THR A 43 4.01 17.54 9.09
C THR A 43 5.33 18.29 9.01
N GLY A 44 6.05 18.15 7.91
CA GLY A 44 7.37 18.74 7.71
C GLY A 44 8.47 18.11 8.59
N PRO A 45 9.62 18.77 8.68
CA PRO A 45 10.77 18.26 9.41
C PRO A 45 10.54 18.33 10.92
N LYS A 46 11.02 17.32 11.60
CA LYS A 46 10.95 17.16 13.05
C LYS A 46 11.82 18.16 13.82
N SER A 47 12.89 18.65 13.20
CA SER A 47 13.85 19.57 13.81
C SER A 47 14.55 20.42 12.76
N LYS A 48 15.21 21.51 13.21
CA LYS A 48 16.04 22.34 12.31
C LYS A 48 17.18 21.56 11.65
N MET A 49 17.72 20.55 12.33
CA MET A 49 18.75 19.67 11.75
C MET A 49 18.21 18.89 10.57
N TRP A 50 16.99 18.31 10.70
CA TRP A 50 16.32 17.61 9.62
C TRP A 50 15.90 18.55 8.50
N GLU A 51 15.43 19.76 8.84
CA GLU A 51 15.15 20.81 7.87
C GLU A 51 16.38 21.13 7.01
N TYR A 52 17.53 21.29 7.65
CA TYR A 52 18.80 21.47 6.94
C TYR A 52 19.13 20.25 6.07
N LYS A 53 19.03 19.04 6.62
CA LYS A 53 19.41 17.80 5.90
C LYS A 53 18.64 17.61 4.61
N TYR A 54 17.35 17.90 4.54
CA TYR A 54 16.59 17.69 3.32
C TYR A 54 16.43 18.93 2.42
N LYS A 55 16.81 20.10 2.90
CA LYS A 55 16.90 21.33 2.09
C LYS A 55 18.31 21.60 1.57
N ALA A 56 19.31 20.83 1.95
CA ALA A 56 20.69 21.05 1.52
C ALA A 56 20.80 20.89 -0.01
N GLU A 57 21.34 21.88 -0.65
CA GLU A 57 21.62 21.85 -2.08
C GLU A 57 22.77 20.89 -2.39
N ASP A 58 22.59 20.06 -3.43
CA ASP A 58 23.67 19.27 -3.99
C ASP A 58 24.34 20.08 -5.11
N PRO A 59 25.58 20.52 -4.95
CA PRO A 59 26.27 21.31 -5.98
C PRO A 59 26.48 20.51 -7.29
N ASN A 60 26.34 19.20 -7.27
CA ASN A 60 26.51 18.34 -8.44
C ASN A 60 25.18 18.06 -9.18
N PHE A 61 24.04 18.52 -8.64
CA PHE A 61 22.76 18.38 -9.32
C PHE A 61 22.46 19.62 -10.18
N PRO A 62 21.92 19.41 -11.39
CA PRO A 62 21.49 20.55 -12.20
C PRO A 62 20.38 21.30 -11.47
N GLN A 63 20.60 22.57 -11.20
CA GLN A 63 19.60 23.48 -10.69
C GLN A 63 18.41 23.52 -11.66
N LEU A 64 17.19 23.41 -11.15
CA LEU A 64 16.01 23.57 -11.99
C LEU A 64 15.98 25.04 -12.48
N PRO A 65 15.93 25.27 -13.80
CA PRO A 65 15.79 26.62 -14.30
C PRO A 65 14.43 27.20 -13.88
N ASN A 66 14.41 28.41 -13.34
CA ASN A 66 13.25 29.23 -12.95
C ASN A 66 12.82 29.19 -11.47
N ILE A 67 13.73 29.01 -10.55
CA ILE A 67 13.44 29.28 -9.13
C ILE A 67 13.93 30.73 -8.86
N GLU A 68 13.02 31.58 -8.38
CA GLU A 68 13.37 32.96 -8.02
C GLU A 68 14.39 32.97 -6.84
N PRO A 69 15.36 33.86 -6.86
CA PRO A 69 16.30 33.99 -5.75
C PRO A 69 15.56 34.33 -4.45
N GLY A 70 15.59 33.41 -3.49
CA GLY A 70 14.92 33.56 -2.19
C GLY A 70 13.90 32.48 -1.90
N ASP A 71 13.43 31.73 -2.89
CA ASP A 71 12.62 30.51 -2.69
C ASP A 71 13.55 29.33 -2.41
N SER A 72 13.69 28.98 -1.14
CA SER A 72 14.35 27.73 -0.76
C SER A 72 13.44 26.55 -1.10
N GLN A 73 13.46 26.13 -2.36
CA GLN A 73 12.79 24.88 -2.74
C GLN A 73 13.49 23.72 -2.05
N PRO A 74 12.76 22.80 -1.43
CA PRO A 74 13.39 21.62 -0.87
C PRO A 74 14.04 20.81 -1.98
N ASP A 75 15.21 20.25 -1.70
CA ASP A 75 15.84 19.28 -2.59
C ASP A 75 14.91 18.09 -2.77
N ILE A 76 14.35 17.95 -3.97
CA ILE A 76 13.32 16.98 -4.31
C ILE A 76 13.79 15.55 -4.03
N GLU A 77 15.05 15.24 -4.31
CA GLU A 77 15.62 13.92 -4.08
C GLU A 77 15.69 13.58 -2.58
N ARG A 78 16.07 14.53 -1.76
CA ARG A 78 16.14 14.35 -0.30
C ARG A 78 14.74 14.29 0.31
N VAL A 79 13.84 15.15 -0.12
CA VAL A 79 12.44 15.12 0.32
C VAL A 79 11.83 13.76 0.08
N SER A 80 11.98 13.21 -1.12
CA SER A 80 11.49 11.87 -1.46
C SER A 80 12.02 10.79 -0.54
N SER A 81 13.28 10.89 -0.15
CA SER A 81 13.92 9.91 0.72
C SER A 81 13.47 10.00 2.18
N PHE A 82 13.18 11.19 2.69
CA PHE A 82 12.99 11.39 4.13
C PHE A 82 11.54 11.64 4.56
N VAL A 83 10.69 12.22 3.72
CA VAL A 83 9.33 12.61 4.11
C VAL A 83 8.21 11.80 3.49
N TYR A 84 8.45 11.08 2.39
CA TYR A 84 7.44 10.23 1.79
C TYR A 84 7.41 8.82 2.40
N PRO A 85 6.21 8.24 2.65
CA PRO A 85 6.11 6.86 3.07
C PRO A 85 6.50 5.91 1.92
N GLY A 86 6.92 4.70 2.26
CA GLY A 86 7.30 3.68 1.27
C GLY A 86 6.12 2.95 0.62
N GLY A 87 4.91 3.48 0.75
CA GLY A 87 3.70 2.86 0.22
C GLY A 87 3.73 2.73 -1.30
N ILE A 88 3.32 1.60 -1.80
CA ILE A 88 3.28 1.28 -3.23
C ILE A 88 2.07 0.43 -3.58
N LEU A 89 1.75 0.41 -4.88
CA LEU A 89 0.86 -0.57 -5.47
C LEU A 89 1.60 -1.91 -5.61
N ALA A 90 0.97 -2.99 -5.19
CA ALA A 90 1.36 -4.35 -5.50
C ALA A 90 0.40 -4.95 -6.52
N VAL A 91 0.93 -5.72 -7.46
CA VAL A 91 0.19 -6.35 -8.56
C VAL A 91 0.46 -7.84 -8.57
N HIS A 92 -0.59 -8.66 -8.46
CA HIS A 92 -0.50 -10.09 -8.66
C HIS A 92 -0.55 -10.41 -10.16
N SER A 93 0.60 -10.60 -10.77
CA SER A 93 0.75 -10.87 -12.20
C SER A 93 1.42 -12.22 -12.42
N GLU A 94 1.01 -12.92 -13.48
CA GLU A 94 1.64 -14.19 -13.91
C GLU A 94 3.09 -14.03 -14.35
N GLY A 95 3.51 -12.81 -14.66
CA GLY A 95 4.86 -12.49 -15.09
C GLY A 95 5.13 -11.00 -15.15
N ARG A 96 6.28 -10.62 -15.74
CA ARG A 96 6.77 -9.24 -15.74
C ARG A 96 6.63 -8.54 -17.10
N SER A 97 5.98 -9.17 -18.07
CA SER A 97 5.70 -8.48 -19.34
C SER A 97 4.67 -7.39 -19.16
N LYS A 98 4.71 -6.38 -20.03
CA LYS A 98 3.76 -5.28 -20.04
C LYS A 98 2.31 -5.80 -20.07
N ASP A 99 2.03 -6.77 -20.93
CA ASP A 99 0.68 -7.29 -21.14
C ASP A 99 0.17 -8.07 -19.92
N GLN A 100 1.02 -8.85 -19.26
CA GLN A 100 0.69 -9.58 -18.05
C GLN A 100 0.39 -8.62 -16.89
N ILE A 101 1.23 -7.61 -16.68
CA ILE A 101 1.01 -6.58 -15.66
C ILE A 101 -0.28 -5.80 -15.97
N TRP A 102 -0.48 -5.41 -17.23
CA TRP A 102 -1.68 -4.69 -17.64
C TRP A 102 -2.96 -5.51 -17.46
N SER A 103 -2.91 -6.81 -17.78
CA SER A 103 -4.01 -7.74 -17.53
C SER A 103 -4.37 -7.83 -16.04
N ALA A 104 -3.37 -7.97 -15.18
CA ALA A 104 -3.57 -8.01 -13.73
C ALA A 104 -4.17 -6.70 -13.18
N LEU A 105 -3.72 -5.55 -13.67
CA LEU A 105 -4.30 -4.24 -13.32
C LEU A 105 -5.77 -4.15 -13.75
N LYS A 106 -6.10 -4.56 -14.97
CA LYS A 106 -7.49 -4.57 -15.46
C LYS A 106 -8.40 -5.51 -14.67
N ASN A 107 -7.87 -6.64 -14.24
CA ASN A 107 -8.57 -7.63 -13.43
C ASN A 107 -8.62 -7.24 -11.95
N LYS A 108 -8.07 -6.07 -11.57
CA LYS A 108 -8.05 -5.59 -10.18
C LYS A 108 -7.31 -6.52 -9.21
N ASN A 109 -6.39 -7.33 -9.71
CA ASN A 109 -5.54 -8.20 -8.90
C ASN A 109 -4.44 -7.38 -8.22
N VAL A 110 -4.84 -6.43 -7.40
CA VAL A 110 -3.97 -5.37 -6.87
C VAL A 110 -4.31 -5.06 -5.41
N TYR A 111 -3.32 -4.61 -4.68
CA TYR A 111 -3.51 -4.02 -3.35
C TYR A 111 -2.50 -2.90 -3.10
N GLY A 112 -2.78 -2.05 -2.14
CA GLY A 112 -1.89 -0.96 -1.74
C GLY A 112 -1.23 -1.20 -0.40
N THR A 113 -0.03 -0.64 -0.21
CA THR A 113 0.62 -0.54 1.09
C THR A 113 0.79 0.92 1.47
N SER A 114 0.67 1.23 2.75
CA SER A 114 0.82 2.61 3.27
C SER A 114 2.21 2.91 3.84
N GLY A 115 3.12 1.96 3.75
CA GLY A 115 4.48 2.08 4.30
C GLY A 115 5.26 0.80 4.10
N PRO A 116 5.33 -0.09 5.10
CA PRO A 116 5.97 -1.39 4.95
C PRO A 116 5.37 -2.17 3.78
N ARG A 117 6.23 -2.74 2.94
CA ARG A 117 5.83 -3.47 1.73
C ARG A 117 5.44 -4.90 2.08
N ILE A 118 4.30 -5.06 2.74
CA ILE A 118 3.76 -6.38 3.06
C ILE A 118 3.36 -7.13 1.79
N LEU A 119 3.38 -8.45 1.86
CA LEU A 119 2.79 -9.32 0.85
C LEU A 119 1.41 -9.73 1.34
N LEU A 120 0.41 -9.66 0.48
CA LEU A 120 -0.99 -9.96 0.80
C LEU A 120 -1.63 -10.79 -0.31
N TRP A 121 -2.33 -11.85 0.07
CA TRP A 121 -3.23 -12.63 -0.78
C TRP A 121 -4.59 -12.69 -0.11
N PHE A 122 -5.64 -12.54 -0.87
CA PHE A 122 -7.01 -12.66 -0.43
C PHE A 122 -7.79 -13.46 -1.48
N ASP A 123 -8.07 -14.71 -1.17
CA ASP A 123 -8.62 -15.67 -2.11
C ASP A 123 -10.01 -16.15 -1.65
N LEU A 124 -11.00 -16.16 -2.56
CA LEU A 124 -12.27 -16.86 -2.40
C LEU A 124 -12.07 -18.33 -2.75
N MET A 125 -12.30 -19.24 -1.80
CA MET A 125 -11.93 -20.65 -1.91
C MET A 125 -12.98 -21.52 -2.57
N ASN A 126 -14.25 -21.18 -2.43
CA ASN A 126 -15.38 -22.04 -2.81
C ASN A 126 -16.28 -21.44 -3.89
N SER A 127 -15.71 -20.68 -4.83
CA SER A 127 -16.52 -20.21 -5.96
C SER A 127 -16.94 -21.40 -6.86
N PRO A 128 -18.05 -21.27 -7.62
CA PRO A 128 -18.51 -22.33 -8.52
C PRO A 128 -17.47 -22.78 -9.56
N THR A 129 -16.46 -21.96 -9.82
CA THR A 129 -15.40 -22.21 -10.81
C THR A 129 -14.00 -22.35 -10.18
N GLY A 130 -13.93 -22.72 -8.90
CA GLY A 130 -12.68 -22.90 -8.16
C GLY A 130 -12.22 -21.64 -7.44
N THR A 131 -11.02 -21.67 -6.89
CA THR A 131 -10.44 -20.54 -6.15
C THR A 131 -10.31 -19.29 -7.02
N LYS A 132 -10.65 -18.12 -6.46
CA LYS A 132 -10.57 -16.83 -7.13
C LYS A 132 -9.75 -15.84 -6.31
N PRO A 133 -8.82 -15.13 -6.94
CA PRO A 133 -8.01 -14.13 -6.25
C PRO A 133 -8.79 -12.83 -5.97
N MET A 134 -8.18 -11.95 -5.17
CA MET A 134 -8.67 -10.57 -4.98
C MET A 134 -8.95 -9.88 -6.32
N GLY A 135 -9.91 -8.95 -6.32
CA GLY A 135 -10.38 -8.25 -7.51
C GLY A 135 -11.42 -9.01 -8.33
N SER A 136 -11.66 -10.29 -8.05
CA SER A 136 -12.65 -11.11 -8.75
C SER A 136 -14.07 -10.70 -8.39
N GLU A 137 -14.98 -10.82 -9.35
CA GLU A 137 -16.42 -10.64 -9.21
C GLU A 137 -17.12 -11.92 -9.54
N ILE A 138 -17.84 -12.51 -8.58
CA ILE A 138 -18.37 -13.87 -8.65
C ILE A 138 -19.84 -13.88 -8.25
N THR A 139 -20.68 -14.47 -9.08
CA THR A 139 -22.07 -14.80 -8.72
C THR A 139 -22.09 -16.15 -8.03
N MET A 140 -22.57 -16.18 -6.80
CA MET A 140 -22.72 -17.42 -6.02
C MET A 140 -23.90 -17.31 -5.05
N SER A 141 -24.43 -18.46 -4.63
CA SER A 141 -25.53 -18.56 -3.68
C SER A 141 -25.14 -19.14 -2.32
N GLN A 142 -23.96 -19.74 -2.25
CA GLN A 142 -23.45 -20.32 -1.00
C GLN A 142 -22.67 -19.29 -0.19
N ASN A 143 -22.57 -19.50 1.11
CA ASN A 143 -21.71 -18.70 1.96
C ASN A 143 -20.26 -18.72 1.47
N PRO A 144 -19.66 -17.55 1.16
CA PRO A 144 -18.29 -17.48 0.65
C PRO A 144 -17.29 -17.82 1.74
N GLN A 145 -16.33 -18.67 1.39
CA GLN A 145 -15.20 -19.01 2.24
C GLN A 145 -13.93 -18.35 1.69
N PHE A 146 -13.23 -17.66 2.54
CA PHE A 146 -12.02 -16.91 2.18
C PHE A 146 -10.80 -17.46 2.89
N THR A 147 -9.66 -17.34 2.21
CA THR A 147 -8.33 -17.47 2.82
C THR A 147 -7.56 -16.17 2.59
N VAL A 148 -7.04 -15.62 3.69
CA VAL A 148 -6.16 -14.43 3.65
C VAL A 148 -4.80 -14.84 4.16
N ARG A 149 -3.76 -14.46 3.42
CA ARG A 149 -2.36 -14.66 3.81
C ARG A 149 -1.63 -13.34 3.72
N ALA A 150 -0.91 -13.01 4.77
CA ALA A 150 -0.08 -11.81 4.82
C ALA A 150 1.32 -12.16 5.33
N ALA A 151 2.34 -11.55 4.72
CA ALA A 151 3.72 -11.63 5.21
C ALA A 151 4.31 -10.23 5.32
N GLY A 152 4.98 -9.96 6.44
CA GLY A 152 5.60 -8.66 6.68
C GLY A 152 6.73 -8.35 5.70
N SER A 153 7.02 -7.08 5.51
CA SER A 153 8.22 -6.65 4.79
C SER A 153 9.48 -7.02 5.56
N PHE A 154 10.60 -7.13 4.87
CA PHE A 154 11.88 -7.33 5.54
C PHE A 154 12.27 -6.10 6.38
N LYS A 155 12.76 -6.35 7.58
CA LYS A 155 13.38 -5.33 8.42
C LYS A 155 14.64 -4.82 7.72
N GLN A 156 14.90 -3.53 7.86
CA GLN A 156 16.10 -2.94 7.27
C GLN A 156 17.28 -3.09 8.26
N LYS A 157 18.45 -3.45 7.74
CA LYS A 157 19.72 -3.36 8.46
C LYS A 157 20.17 -1.91 8.50
N GLU A 158 20.98 -1.57 9.50
CA GLU A 158 21.66 -0.28 9.53
C GLU A 158 22.65 -0.15 8.36
N GLY A 159 22.86 1.08 7.92
CA GLY A 159 23.81 1.38 6.86
C GLY A 159 23.34 1.03 5.46
N CYS A 160 24.30 0.84 4.58
CA CYS A 160 24.11 0.55 3.17
C CYS A 160 24.70 -0.80 2.77
N PRO A 161 24.12 -1.51 1.81
CA PRO A 161 24.71 -2.73 1.28
C PRO A 161 26.04 -2.43 0.57
N ILE A 162 26.90 -3.44 0.50
CA ILE A 162 28.24 -3.28 -0.04
C ILE A 162 28.25 -2.74 -1.48
N GLU A 163 27.28 -3.15 -2.28
CA GLU A 163 27.13 -2.69 -3.66
C GLU A 163 26.89 -1.18 -3.77
N SER A 164 26.17 -0.61 -2.79
CA SER A 164 25.97 0.84 -2.72
C SER A 164 27.23 1.57 -2.25
N ILE A 165 27.95 1.00 -1.28
CA ILE A 165 29.18 1.55 -0.77
C ILE A 165 30.27 1.57 -1.83
N ASP A 166 30.38 0.49 -2.59
CA ASP A 166 31.38 0.37 -3.67
C ASP A 166 31.05 1.26 -4.88
N SER A 167 29.78 1.59 -5.10
CA SER A 167 29.31 2.33 -6.27
C SER A 167 29.21 3.84 -6.05
N LEU A 168 29.08 4.30 -4.81
CA LEU A 168 28.84 5.70 -4.45
C LEU A 168 29.84 6.16 -3.38
N SER A 169 30.20 7.45 -3.42
CA SER A 169 31.02 8.04 -2.34
C SER A 169 30.23 8.09 -1.03
N ALA A 170 30.94 8.07 0.09
CA ALA A 170 30.33 8.24 1.41
C ALA A 170 29.52 9.54 1.54
N GLU A 171 30.03 10.63 0.95
CA GLU A 171 29.34 11.90 0.88
C GLU A 171 28.01 11.80 0.10
N ARG A 172 28.02 11.09 -1.03
CA ARG A 172 26.81 10.87 -1.83
C ARG A 172 25.78 10.01 -1.09
N LEU A 173 26.21 8.99 -0.38
CA LEU A 173 25.34 8.15 0.45
C LEU A 173 24.73 8.95 1.62
N GLU A 174 25.53 9.78 2.28
CA GLU A 174 25.03 10.67 3.35
C GLU A 174 24.01 11.67 2.78
N TYR A 175 24.30 12.24 1.61
CA TYR A 175 23.39 13.14 0.94
C TYR A 175 22.03 12.46 0.61
N LEU A 176 22.06 11.31 -0.07
CA LEU A 176 20.86 10.64 -0.54
C LEU A 176 20.02 10.03 0.60
N CYS A 177 20.66 9.51 1.61
CA CYS A 177 19.98 8.66 2.56
C CYS A 177 20.46 8.77 4.02
N ALA A 178 21.32 9.73 4.33
CA ALA A 178 21.96 9.85 5.65
C ALA A 178 22.56 8.49 6.12
N GLY A 179 23.17 7.74 5.20
CA GLY A 179 23.74 6.42 5.47
C GLY A 179 22.71 5.30 5.68
N GLU A 180 21.41 5.56 5.55
CA GLU A 180 20.35 4.57 5.70
C GLU A 180 19.78 4.18 4.33
N CYS A 181 20.44 3.23 3.67
CA CYS A 181 20.02 2.71 2.38
C CYS A 181 18.92 1.64 2.51
N TYR A 182 18.32 1.24 1.37
CA TYR A 182 17.55 0.00 1.32
C TYR A 182 18.51 -1.18 1.52
N ASN A 183 18.45 -1.77 2.71
CA ASN A 183 19.38 -2.81 3.16
C ASN A 183 18.60 -3.89 3.93
N PRO A 184 17.83 -4.76 3.21
CA PRO A 184 16.96 -5.72 3.85
C PRO A 184 17.73 -6.80 4.60
N SER A 185 17.20 -7.17 5.77
CA SER A 185 17.64 -8.36 6.50
C SER A 185 16.88 -9.60 6.04
N ASP A 186 17.18 -10.74 6.66
CA ASP A 186 16.44 -11.99 6.48
C ASP A 186 15.22 -12.07 7.41
N GLU A 187 15.06 -11.10 8.31
CA GLU A 187 13.94 -11.04 9.24
C GLU A 187 12.80 -10.17 8.68
N ARG A 188 11.56 -10.63 8.90
CA ARG A 188 10.35 -9.87 8.54
C ARG A 188 9.74 -9.17 9.75
N HIS A 189 9.04 -8.07 9.46
CA HIS A 189 8.11 -7.48 10.42
C HIS A 189 6.96 -8.45 10.69
N ILE A 190 6.48 -8.47 11.91
CA ILE A 190 5.33 -9.28 12.31
C ILE A 190 4.04 -8.63 11.78
N ILE A 191 3.13 -9.46 11.30
CA ILE A 191 1.73 -9.07 11.07
C ILE A 191 1.01 -9.30 12.39
N GLU A 192 0.48 -8.25 12.98
CA GLU A 192 -0.19 -8.30 14.28
C GLU A 192 -1.60 -8.86 14.15
N ARG A 193 -2.35 -8.40 13.12
CA ARG A 193 -3.72 -8.84 12.86
C ARG A 193 -4.13 -8.63 11.40
N ILE A 194 -5.19 -9.30 11.03
CA ILE A 194 -5.89 -9.11 9.76
C ILE A 194 -7.31 -8.65 10.08
N GLU A 195 -7.71 -7.52 9.52
CA GLU A 195 -9.05 -6.96 9.65
C GLU A 195 -9.76 -7.02 8.31
N VAL A 196 -11.00 -7.45 8.32
CA VAL A 196 -11.85 -7.57 7.12
C VAL A 196 -12.99 -6.57 7.23
N ILE A 197 -13.14 -5.76 6.20
CA ILE A 197 -14.26 -4.85 6.01
C ILE A 197 -15.27 -5.53 5.10
N LYS A 198 -16.55 -5.46 5.45
CA LYS A 198 -17.64 -5.94 4.61
C LYS A 198 -18.53 -4.78 4.18
N ILE A 199 -18.76 -4.66 2.88
CA ILE A 199 -19.61 -3.63 2.29
C ILE A 199 -20.75 -4.29 1.52
N THR A 200 -21.97 -3.87 1.80
CA THR A 200 -23.18 -4.30 1.08
C THR A 200 -23.80 -3.11 0.33
N PRO A 201 -24.37 -3.31 -0.88
CA PRO A 201 -25.01 -2.23 -1.60
C PRO A 201 -26.37 -1.84 -1.00
N GLN A 202 -26.79 -0.61 -1.24
CA GLN A 202 -28.17 -0.18 -0.95
C GLN A 202 -29.17 -1.01 -1.76
N MET A 203 -30.30 -1.34 -1.19
CA MET A 203 -31.44 -2.00 -1.86
C MET A 203 -32.56 -1.02 -2.20
N TYR A 204 -32.63 0.13 -1.55
CA TYR A 204 -33.62 1.17 -1.81
C TYR A 204 -33.08 2.57 -1.49
N ALA A 205 -33.69 3.58 -2.09
CA ALA A 205 -33.33 4.98 -1.85
C ALA A 205 -33.56 5.36 -0.37
N GLY A 206 -32.59 6.09 0.21
CA GLY A 206 -32.65 6.50 1.61
C GLY A 206 -32.24 5.43 2.63
N GLU A 207 -31.86 4.24 2.20
CA GLU A 207 -31.26 3.25 3.12
C GLU A 207 -29.97 3.82 3.73
N ASN A 208 -29.85 3.72 5.06
CA ASN A 208 -28.69 4.28 5.76
C ASN A 208 -27.40 3.54 5.40
N VAL A 209 -26.55 4.19 4.63
CA VAL A 209 -25.27 3.64 4.15
C VAL A 209 -24.30 3.28 5.27
N ASN A 210 -24.37 3.93 6.42
CA ASN A 210 -23.48 3.63 7.56
C ASN A 210 -23.70 2.20 8.11
N ASN A 211 -24.89 1.65 7.93
CA ASN A 211 -25.20 0.29 8.35
C ASN A 211 -24.72 -0.77 7.31
N LEU A 212 -24.35 -0.32 6.11
CA LEU A 212 -23.94 -1.17 5.00
C LEU A 212 -22.42 -1.31 4.90
N ILE A 213 -21.69 -0.50 5.66
CA ILE A 213 -20.23 -0.54 5.75
C ILE A 213 -19.89 -1.03 7.15
N GLN A 214 -19.43 -2.26 7.25
CA GLN A 214 -18.98 -2.87 8.51
C GLN A 214 -17.46 -2.78 8.59
N ASP A 215 -16.98 -1.72 9.20
CA ASP A 215 -15.57 -1.44 9.43
C ASP A 215 -15.30 -1.39 10.95
N VAL A 216 -14.77 -2.41 11.58
CA VAL A 216 -14.27 -3.70 11.09
C VAL A 216 -15.40 -4.76 11.18
N TRP A 217 -15.59 -5.59 10.13
CA TRP A 217 -16.56 -6.69 10.19
C TRP A 217 -16.01 -7.91 10.97
N GLN A 218 -14.77 -8.31 10.68
CA GLN A 218 -14.05 -9.36 11.41
C GLN A 218 -12.60 -8.97 11.65
N SER A 219 -12.04 -9.36 12.78
CA SER A 219 -10.65 -9.16 13.15
C SER A 219 -10.04 -10.46 13.65
N PHE A 220 -8.85 -10.77 13.17
CA PHE A 220 -8.12 -11.99 13.48
C PHE A 220 -6.72 -11.64 13.96
N GLU A 221 -6.43 -11.99 15.21
CA GLU A 221 -5.08 -11.86 15.76
C GLU A 221 -4.14 -12.86 15.09
N CYS A 222 -2.96 -12.40 14.73
CA CYS A 222 -1.93 -13.20 14.10
C CYS A 222 -0.93 -13.72 15.12
N PRO A 223 -0.28 -14.87 14.85
CA PRO A 223 0.79 -15.36 15.70
C PRO A 223 1.92 -14.34 15.82
N MET A 224 2.31 -14.00 17.03
CA MET A 224 3.41 -13.06 17.30
C MET A 224 4.81 -13.64 16.98
N LYS A 225 4.84 -14.78 16.31
CA LYS A 225 6.07 -15.48 15.89
C LYS A 225 5.88 -16.00 14.48
N GLY A 226 6.92 -15.90 13.67
CA GLY A 226 6.95 -16.43 12.32
C GLY A 226 6.90 -15.33 11.25
N GLU A 227 6.95 -15.76 10.00
CA GLU A 227 7.15 -14.89 8.84
C GLU A 227 5.85 -14.36 8.23
N GLY A 228 4.69 -14.73 8.79
CA GLY A 228 3.40 -14.30 8.24
C GLY A 228 2.20 -14.78 9.05
N CYS A 229 1.03 -14.46 8.51
CA CYS A 229 -0.27 -14.81 9.07
C CYS A 229 -1.14 -15.42 7.96
N SER A 230 -1.83 -16.50 8.28
CA SER A 230 -2.78 -17.13 7.37
C SER A 230 -4.05 -17.46 8.15
N ILE A 231 -5.19 -16.98 7.65
CA ILE A 231 -6.50 -17.20 8.24
C ILE A 231 -7.47 -17.72 7.18
N THR A 232 -8.46 -18.49 7.62
CA THR A 232 -9.59 -18.89 6.78
C THR A 232 -10.87 -18.58 7.55
N PHE A 233 -11.84 -18.00 6.88
CA PHE A 233 -13.14 -17.65 7.47
C PHE A 233 -14.27 -17.77 6.44
N THR A 234 -15.50 -17.81 6.93
CA THR A 234 -16.70 -17.88 6.10
C THR A 234 -17.67 -16.77 6.48
N ASP A 235 -18.32 -16.15 5.52
CA ASP A 235 -19.47 -15.28 5.80
C ASP A 235 -20.74 -16.11 5.92
N GLU A 236 -21.05 -16.53 7.12
CA GLU A 236 -22.24 -17.35 7.43
C GLU A 236 -23.56 -16.62 7.22
N SER A 237 -23.53 -15.30 7.01
CA SER A 237 -24.72 -14.48 6.81
C SER A 237 -25.04 -14.22 5.33
N PHE A 238 -24.15 -14.53 4.41
CA PHE A 238 -24.28 -14.16 3.00
C PHE A 238 -25.51 -14.83 2.35
N GLU A 239 -25.65 -16.14 2.47
CA GLU A 239 -26.75 -16.91 1.89
C GLU A 239 -28.13 -16.42 2.37
N SER A 240 -28.23 -16.05 3.64
CA SER A 240 -29.47 -15.56 4.24
C SER A 240 -29.74 -14.07 3.98
N SER A 241 -28.74 -13.29 3.61
CA SER A 241 -28.86 -11.84 3.46
C SER A 241 -29.58 -11.41 2.19
N ALA A 242 -29.59 -12.27 1.17
CA ALA A 242 -30.05 -11.96 -0.20
C ALA A 242 -29.47 -10.66 -0.79
N ARG A 243 -28.25 -10.29 -0.37
CA ARG A 243 -27.53 -9.08 -0.82
C ARG A 243 -26.17 -9.44 -1.38
N ASP A 244 -25.75 -8.67 -2.36
CA ASP A 244 -24.34 -8.68 -2.76
C ASP A 244 -23.45 -8.20 -1.62
N ALA A 245 -22.21 -8.63 -1.62
CA ALA A 245 -21.21 -8.18 -0.66
C ALA A 245 -19.84 -7.98 -1.34
N SER A 246 -19.06 -7.05 -0.77
CA SER A 246 -17.63 -6.87 -1.07
C SER A 246 -16.84 -6.99 0.22
N TYR A 247 -15.65 -7.57 0.15
CA TYR A 247 -14.78 -7.83 1.28
C TYR A 247 -13.40 -7.24 1.02
#